data_db923787cd3eb5cda31ad78c1058f7a0
#
_entry.id   db923787cd3eb5cda31ad78c1058f7a0
#
_cell.length_a   1.000
_cell.length_b   1.000
_cell.length_c   1.000
_cell.angle_alpha   90.00
_cell.angle_beta   90.00
_cell.angle_gamma   90.00
#
_symmetry.space_group_name_H-M   'P 1'
#
loop_
_entity.id
_entity.type
_entity.pdbx_description
1 polymer ?
#
loop_
_entity_poly.entity_id
_entity_poly.type
_entity_poly.pdbx_seq_one_letter_code
_entity_poly.pdbx_strand_id
1 'polypeptide(L)'
;MRIESSIKGWFAVVAVSVSAVSCDMLDIMQDNKLSVSNMWKTAEQVEGSTYGIYSELRSNFVQSQINVFYWGELRVGEYMWGPSSLFNVWVGREVIQNTMTANITSCGWSGLYSAIDQANAVLKYAPDTAIPMTDAKRNWAMGQAYFARAYAYFWAARLWGDVPLLLNPVESVDAEEC
;
A
#
# COMPACT_ATOMS: atom_id res chain seq x y z
N MET A 1 -45.81 -26.73 -43.97
CA MET A 1 -45.71 -26.64 -42.47
C MET A 1 -44.50 -27.33 -41.85
N ARG A 2 -43.53 -27.85 -42.61
CA ARG A 2 -42.31 -28.51 -42.09
C ARG A 2 -41.04 -27.63 -42.20
N ILE A 3 -41.06 -26.59 -43.03
CA ILE A 3 -39.90 -25.74 -43.31
C ILE A 3 -39.78 -24.62 -42.25
N GLU A 4 -40.88 -24.08 -41.74
CA GLU A 4 -40.87 -23.02 -40.72
C GLU A 4 -40.32 -23.46 -39.36
N SER A 5 -40.52 -24.72 -38.97
CA SER A 5 -40.00 -25.25 -37.72
C SER A 5 -38.47 -25.43 -37.75
N SER A 6 -37.94 -25.74 -38.93
CA SER A 6 -36.48 -25.92 -39.12
C SER A 6 -35.74 -24.60 -39.08
N ILE A 7 -36.32 -23.52 -39.62
CA ILE A 7 -35.71 -22.18 -39.62
C ILE A 7 -35.70 -21.60 -38.20
N LYS A 8 -36.76 -21.80 -37.43
CA LYS A 8 -36.82 -21.35 -36.01
C LYS A 8 -35.81 -22.09 -35.15
N GLY A 9 -35.55 -23.37 -35.41
CA GLY A 9 -34.52 -24.15 -34.71
C GLY A 9 -33.10 -23.64 -35.01
N TRP A 10 -32.82 -23.29 -36.25
CA TRP A 10 -31.52 -22.75 -36.66
C TRP A 10 -31.25 -21.36 -36.07
N PHE A 11 -32.23 -20.47 -35.97
CA PHE A 11 -32.11 -19.17 -35.33
C PHE A 11 -31.87 -19.30 -33.82
N ALA A 12 -32.50 -20.25 -33.15
CA ALA A 12 -32.29 -20.52 -31.74
C ALA A 12 -30.86 -21.03 -31.43
N VAL A 13 -30.32 -21.92 -32.29
CA VAL A 13 -28.95 -22.44 -32.14
C VAL A 13 -27.90 -21.37 -32.41
N VAL A 14 -28.10 -20.50 -33.40
CA VAL A 14 -27.18 -19.37 -33.66
C VAL A 14 -27.23 -18.32 -32.55
N ALA A 15 -28.41 -18.04 -31.99
CA ALA A 15 -28.52 -17.09 -30.86
C ALA A 15 -27.83 -17.59 -29.60
N VAL A 16 -27.86 -18.90 -29.30
CA VAL A 16 -27.18 -19.50 -28.15
C VAL A 16 -25.66 -19.55 -28.35
N SER A 17 -25.17 -19.76 -29.56
CA SER A 17 -23.73 -19.77 -29.82
C SER A 17 -23.08 -18.38 -29.77
N VAL A 18 -23.81 -17.30 -30.04
CA VAL A 18 -23.31 -15.91 -29.93
C VAL A 18 -23.22 -15.47 -28.47
N SER A 19 -24.06 -15.96 -27.58
CA SER A 19 -24.01 -15.62 -26.14
C SER A 19 -22.87 -16.32 -25.39
N ALA A 20 -22.25 -17.36 -25.91
CA ALA A 20 -21.15 -18.08 -25.28
C ALA A 20 -19.76 -17.40 -25.48
N VAL A 21 -19.65 -16.44 -26.40
CA VAL A 21 -18.38 -15.76 -26.71
C VAL A 21 -18.22 -14.44 -25.93
N SER A 22 -19.21 -14.06 -25.10
CA SER A 22 -19.23 -12.76 -24.41
C SER A 22 -18.41 -12.69 -23.14
N CYS A 23 -17.83 -13.78 -22.64
CA CYS A 23 -17.08 -13.76 -21.38
C CYS A 23 -15.64 -13.24 -21.53
N ASP A 24 -15.08 -13.24 -22.74
CA ASP A 24 -13.69 -12.82 -22.95
C ASP A 24 -13.52 -11.30 -23.19
N MET A 25 -14.65 -10.60 -23.43
CA MET A 25 -14.63 -9.12 -23.61
C MET A 25 -14.71 -8.33 -22.31
N LEU A 26 -14.87 -8.98 -21.17
CA LEU A 26 -14.95 -8.32 -19.85
C LEU A 26 -13.61 -8.27 -19.11
N ASP A 27 -12.57 -8.90 -19.64
CA ASP A 27 -11.22 -8.77 -19.12
C ASP A 27 -10.58 -7.48 -19.68
N ILE A 28 -11.17 -6.36 -19.29
CA ILE A 28 -10.59 -5.04 -19.55
C ILE A 28 -9.35 -4.97 -18.67
N MET A 29 -8.20 -5.30 -19.24
CA MET A 29 -6.92 -4.95 -18.65
C MET A 29 -6.93 -3.45 -18.39
N GLN A 30 -7.07 -3.08 -17.13
CA GLN A 30 -6.97 -1.68 -16.73
C GLN A 30 -5.49 -1.28 -16.83
N ASP A 31 -5.06 -0.86 -18.01
CA ASP A 31 -3.69 -0.38 -18.25
C ASP A 31 -3.28 0.77 -17.30
N ASN A 32 -4.26 1.41 -16.66
CA ASN A 32 -4.05 2.52 -15.73
C ASN A 32 -4.01 2.11 -14.25
N LYS A 33 -4.23 0.85 -13.90
CA LYS A 33 -4.01 0.36 -12.53
C LYS A 33 -2.70 -0.41 -12.47
N LEU A 34 -1.80 0.08 -11.63
CA LEU A 34 -0.60 -0.63 -11.24
C LEU A 34 -1.02 -1.92 -10.52
N SER A 35 -1.04 -3.02 -11.27
CA SER A 35 -1.23 -4.37 -10.73
C SER A 35 0.11 -5.08 -10.67
N VAL A 36 0.26 -6.08 -9.82
CA VAL A 36 1.49 -6.88 -9.75
C VAL A 36 1.86 -7.46 -11.12
N SER A 37 0.87 -7.79 -11.95
CA SER A 37 1.08 -8.30 -13.32
C SER A 37 1.67 -7.27 -14.29
N ASN A 38 1.46 -5.97 -14.06
CA ASN A 38 1.93 -4.87 -14.92
C ASN A 38 3.15 -4.15 -14.38
N MET A 39 3.47 -4.32 -13.10
CA MET A 39 4.65 -3.76 -12.45
C MET A 39 5.87 -4.68 -12.54
N TRP A 40 7.02 -4.16 -12.21
CA TRP A 40 8.28 -4.91 -12.09
C TRP A 40 8.82 -5.42 -13.43
N LYS A 41 8.57 -4.68 -14.53
CA LYS A 41 9.04 -5.03 -15.89
C LYS A 41 10.18 -4.14 -16.37
N THR A 42 10.33 -2.95 -15.82
CA THR A 42 11.35 -1.97 -16.25
C THR A 42 12.12 -1.38 -15.07
N ALA A 43 13.30 -0.84 -15.34
CA ALA A 43 14.11 -0.16 -14.34
C ALA A 43 13.39 1.05 -13.73
N GLU A 44 12.63 1.79 -14.55
CA GLU A 44 11.87 2.97 -14.12
C GLU A 44 10.75 2.59 -13.15
N GLN A 45 10.12 1.43 -13.32
CA GLN A 45 9.11 0.93 -12.39
C GLN A 45 9.72 0.57 -11.03
N VAL A 46 10.88 -0.08 -11.02
CA VAL A 46 11.61 -0.38 -9.77
C VAL A 46 12.05 0.90 -9.08
N GLU A 47 12.59 1.85 -9.83
CA GLU A 47 13.03 3.15 -9.31
C GLU A 47 11.85 3.95 -8.75
N GLY A 48 10.73 4.02 -9.48
CA GLY A 48 9.50 4.66 -9.03
C GLY A 48 8.93 4.03 -7.76
N SER A 49 8.92 2.69 -7.67
CA SER A 49 8.50 1.98 -6.45
C SER A 49 9.42 2.27 -5.27
N THR A 50 10.72 2.40 -5.52
CA THR A 50 11.70 2.78 -4.50
C THR A 50 11.45 4.19 -3.96
N TYR A 51 11.15 5.16 -4.82
CA TYR A 51 10.73 6.50 -4.39
C TYR A 51 9.37 6.48 -3.67
N GLY A 52 8.48 5.57 -4.07
CA GLY A 52 7.20 5.34 -3.40
C GLY A 52 7.35 5.06 -1.91
N ILE A 53 8.37 4.31 -1.49
CA ILE A 53 8.66 4.03 -0.08
C ILE A 53 8.86 5.33 0.71
N TYR A 54 9.62 6.27 0.14
CA TYR A 54 9.88 7.56 0.79
C TYR A 54 8.64 8.47 0.80
N SER A 55 7.78 8.35 -0.21
CA SER A 55 6.49 9.03 -0.22
C SER A 55 5.60 8.54 0.93
N GLU A 56 5.54 7.22 1.16
CA GLU A 56 4.83 6.64 2.29
C GLU A 56 5.43 7.08 3.63
N LEU A 57 6.73 7.00 3.81
CA LEU A 57 7.40 7.49 5.01
C LEU A 57 7.10 8.97 5.25
N ARG A 58 7.22 9.81 4.23
CA ARG A 58 6.92 11.24 4.34
C ARG A 58 5.46 11.48 4.70
N SER A 59 4.53 10.79 4.07
CA SER A 59 3.11 10.89 4.38
C SER A 59 2.83 10.59 5.84
N ASN A 60 3.45 9.54 6.36
CA ASN A 60 3.25 9.13 7.75
C ASN A 60 3.94 10.02 8.78
N PHE A 61 5.14 10.50 8.48
CA PHE A 61 5.90 11.30 9.43
C PHE A 61 5.51 12.78 9.44
N VAL A 62 5.10 13.33 8.28
CA VAL A 62 5.03 14.79 8.12
C VAL A 62 3.69 15.30 7.59
N GLN A 63 2.99 14.56 6.71
CA GLN A 63 1.90 15.15 5.93
C GLN A 63 0.51 15.11 6.56
N SER A 64 0.09 13.96 7.08
CA SER A 64 -1.33 13.80 7.43
C SER A 64 -1.66 14.22 8.86
N GLN A 65 -0.74 14.03 9.81
CA GLN A 65 -0.99 14.34 11.21
C GLN A 65 0.25 14.79 11.97
N ILE A 66 1.36 15.07 11.28
CA ILE A 66 2.63 15.43 11.92
C ILE A 66 2.98 14.40 13.02
N ASN A 67 2.91 13.12 12.66
CA ASN A 67 3.01 12.02 13.62
C ASN A 67 4.27 12.07 14.48
N VAL A 68 5.42 12.45 13.91
CA VAL A 68 6.66 12.63 14.68
C VAL A 68 6.49 13.64 15.82
N PHE A 69 5.75 14.70 15.55
CA PHE A 69 5.44 15.73 16.55
C PHE A 69 4.50 15.18 17.64
N TYR A 70 3.47 14.44 17.26
CA TYR A 70 2.58 13.78 18.22
C TYR A 70 3.27 12.69 19.04
N TRP A 71 4.16 11.92 18.42
CA TRP A 71 4.83 10.81 19.09
C TRP A 71 5.93 11.28 20.06
N GLY A 72 6.54 12.42 19.81
CA GLY A 72 7.66 12.95 20.59
C GLY A 72 7.37 14.27 21.26
N GLU A 73 7.43 15.35 20.50
CA GLU A 73 7.52 16.72 21.01
C GLU A 73 6.32 17.16 21.87
N LEU A 74 5.10 16.77 21.49
CA LEU A 74 3.90 17.11 22.26
C LEU A 74 3.86 16.48 23.66
N ARG A 75 4.62 15.40 23.87
CA ARG A 75 4.59 14.65 25.14
C ARG A 75 5.59 15.15 26.18
N VAL A 76 6.54 15.99 25.77
CA VAL A 76 7.60 16.47 26.68
C VAL A 76 7.20 17.67 27.53
N GLY A 77 5.97 18.18 27.37
CA GLY A 77 5.43 19.24 28.22
C GLY A 77 5.87 20.67 27.84
N GLU A 78 6.62 20.84 26.77
CA GLU A 78 7.06 22.15 26.27
C GLU A 78 5.98 22.86 25.44
N TYR A 79 4.95 22.12 25.01
CA TYR A 79 3.85 22.63 24.21
C TYR A 79 2.59 22.76 25.05
N MET A 80 1.96 23.92 24.95
CA MET A 80 0.70 24.19 25.59
C MET A 80 -0.39 24.41 24.54
N TRP A 81 -1.59 24.15 24.96
CA TRP A 81 -2.79 24.38 24.19
C TRP A 81 -3.00 25.87 23.90
N GLY A 82 -3.01 26.26 22.64
CA GLY A 82 -3.36 27.64 22.24
C GLY A 82 -4.86 27.91 22.34
N PRO A 83 -5.28 29.17 22.55
CA PRO A 83 -6.70 29.54 22.66
C PRO A 83 -7.48 29.45 21.32
N SER A 84 -6.81 29.17 20.22
CA SER A 84 -7.41 29.10 18.89
C SER A 84 -7.96 27.72 18.59
N SER A 85 -9.26 27.66 18.34
CA SER A 85 -10.03 26.44 18.02
C SER A 85 -9.83 25.85 16.62
N LEU A 86 -8.76 26.25 15.91
CA LEU A 86 -8.53 25.83 14.52
C LEU A 86 -7.88 24.47 14.35
N PHE A 87 -7.33 23.89 15.40
CA PHE A 87 -6.90 22.50 15.39
C PHE A 87 -8.01 21.61 15.92
N ASN A 88 -8.19 20.46 15.30
CA ASN A 88 -9.14 19.45 15.74
C ASN A 88 -8.72 19.02 17.16
N VAL A 89 -9.34 19.68 18.09
CA VAL A 89 -8.93 19.94 19.48
C VAL A 89 -8.73 18.66 20.28
N TRP A 90 -9.34 17.56 19.84
CA TRP A 90 -9.44 16.33 20.60
C TRP A 90 -8.16 15.50 20.60
N VAL A 91 -7.52 15.41 19.45
CA VAL A 91 -6.38 14.50 19.26
C VAL A 91 -5.11 15.02 19.94
N GLY A 92 -4.82 16.29 19.82
CA GLY A 92 -3.62 16.89 20.42
C GLY A 92 -3.69 17.01 21.93
N ARG A 93 -4.88 17.21 22.49
CA ARG A 93 -5.07 17.36 23.95
C ARG A 93 -4.67 16.11 24.72
N GLU A 94 -5.14 14.94 24.30
CA GLU A 94 -4.86 13.68 24.97
C GLU A 94 -3.37 13.33 24.92
N VAL A 95 -2.69 13.69 23.84
CA VAL A 95 -1.24 13.50 23.71
C VAL A 95 -0.49 14.44 24.65
N ILE A 96 -0.82 15.74 24.68
CA ILE A 96 -0.18 16.74 25.56
C ILE A 96 -0.41 16.40 27.04
N GLN A 97 -1.60 15.93 27.39
CA GLN A 97 -1.96 15.58 28.76
C GLN A 97 -1.51 14.17 29.18
N ASN A 98 -0.90 13.40 28.27
CA ASN A 98 -0.58 11.98 28.48
C ASN A 98 -1.78 11.14 28.95
N THR A 99 -2.99 11.46 28.49
CA THR A 99 -4.23 10.75 28.80
C THR A 99 -4.68 9.87 27.61
N MET A 100 -3.74 9.42 26.80
CA MET A 100 -3.99 8.61 25.62
C MET A 100 -4.67 7.29 25.99
N THR A 101 -5.67 6.93 25.16
CA THR A 101 -6.35 5.64 25.25
C THR A 101 -6.07 4.81 23.99
N ALA A 102 -6.39 3.52 24.03
CA ALA A 102 -6.23 2.62 22.87
C ALA A 102 -7.03 3.06 21.62
N ASN A 103 -7.98 3.97 21.77
CA ASN A 103 -8.83 4.45 20.68
C ASN A 103 -8.27 5.70 19.96
N ILE A 104 -7.09 6.18 20.34
CA ILE A 104 -6.46 7.33 19.67
C ILE A 104 -5.95 6.91 18.30
N THR A 105 -6.61 7.38 17.26
CA THR A 105 -6.27 7.07 15.86
C THR A 105 -5.05 7.83 15.34
N SER A 106 -4.71 8.97 15.94
CA SER A 106 -3.57 9.82 15.54
C SER A 106 -2.21 9.24 15.90
N CYS A 107 -2.16 8.23 16.75
CA CYS A 107 -0.92 7.55 17.15
C CYS A 107 -0.88 6.11 16.61
N GLY A 108 -1.53 5.84 15.50
CA GLY A 108 -1.53 4.52 14.87
C GLY A 108 -0.22 4.21 14.13
N TRP A 109 0.08 2.94 13.98
CA TRP A 109 1.27 2.43 13.29
C TRP A 109 1.04 2.03 11.82
N SER A 110 -0.23 2.06 11.36
CA SER A 110 -0.62 1.56 10.03
C SER A 110 0.22 2.12 8.89
N GLY A 111 0.57 3.39 8.96
CA GLY A 111 1.37 4.00 7.92
C GLY A 111 2.83 3.55 7.89
N LEU A 112 3.41 3.15 9.04
CA LEU A 112 4.74 2.54 9.04
C LEU A 112 4.68 1.18 8.31
N TYR A 113 3.61 0.42 8.49
CA TYR A 113 3.43 -0.84 7.79
C TYR A 113 3.17 -0.68 6.30
N SER A 114 2.53 0.40 5.85
CA SER A 114 2.45 0.73 4.42
C SER A 114 3.85 0.92 3.80
N ALA A 115 4.74 1.63 4.47
CA ALA A 115 6.11 1.79 4.02
C ALA A 115 6.91 0.48 4.07
N ILE A 116 6.70 -0.36 5.08
CA ILE A 116 7.31 -1.69 5.21
C ILE A 116 6.85 -2.59 4.06
N ASP A 117 5.56 -2.60 3.75
CA ASP A 117 4.99 -3.40 2.66
C ASP A 117 5.56 -2.99 1.30
N GLN A 118 5.61 -1.69 1.02
CA GLN A 118 6.24 -1.16 -0.18
C GLN A 118 7.72 -1.55 -0.27
N ALA A 119 8.46 -1.47 0.84
CA ALA A 119 9.86 -1.89 0.88
C ALA A 119 10.01 -3.40 0.65
N ASN A 120 9.13 -4.21 1.23
CA ASN A 120 9.10 -5.66 1.00
C ASN A 120 8.84 -5.98 -0.47
N ALA A 121 7.94 -5.25 -1.14
CA ALA A 121 7.70 -5.43 -2.56
C ALA A 121 8.95 -5.13 -3.41
N VAL A 122 9.66 -4.03 -3.14
CA VAL A 122 10.94 -3.75 -3.82
C VAL A 122 11.95 -4.86 -3.57
N LEU A 123 12.09 -5.34 -2.33
CA LEU A 123 13.04 -6.41 -1.98
C LEU A 123 12.69 -7.76 -2.61
N LYS A 124 11.41 -8.02 -2.85
CA LYS A 124 10.95 -9.24 -3.50
C LYS A 124 11.18 -9.23 -5.01
N TYR A 125 10.85 -8.11 -5.67
CA TYR A 125 10.81 -8.08 -7.14
C TYR A 125 12.05 -7.47 -7.79
N ALA A 126 12.75 -6.50 -7.18
CA ALA A 126 13.94 -5.89 -7.77
C ALA A 126 15.10 -6.88 -8.05
N PRO A 127 15.28 -8.00 -7.30
CA PRO A 127 16.29 -9.00 -7.61
C PRO A 127 16.09 -9.74 -8.94
N ASP A 128 14.89 -9.68 -9.54
CA ASP A 128 14.64 -10.39 -10.80
C ASP A 128 15.56 -9.88 -11.92
N THR A 129 16.37 -10.79 -12.45
CA THR A 129 17.32 -10.50 -13.53
C THR A 129 16.65 -10.32 -14.89
N ALA A 130 15.38 -10.70 -15.04
CA ALA A 130 14.60 -10.45 -16.25
C ALA A 130 14.27 -8.96 -16.41
N ILE A 131 14.31 -8.16 -15.34
CA ILE A 131 14.13 -6.72 -15.41
C ILE A 131 15.41 -6.09 -16.01
N PRO A 132 15.30 -5.37 -17.15
CA PRO A 132 16.46 -4.80 -17.85
C PRO A 132 17.00 -3.57 -17.09
N MET A 133 17.85 -3.79 -16.11
CA MET A 133 18.50 -2.74 -15.31
C MET A 133 19.93 -3.13 -14.94
N THR A 134 20.76 -2.12 -14.67
CA THR A 134 22.13 -2.35 -14.22
C THR A 134 22.16 -2.86 -12.78
N ASP A 135 23.18 -3.66 -12.42
CA ASP A 135 23.38 -4.13 -11.05
C ASP A 135 23.53 -2.98 -10.05
N ALA A 136 24.13 -1.87 -10.47
CA ALA A 136 24.25 -0.68 -9.64
C ALA A 136 22.89 -0.10 -9.26
N LYS A 137 21.96 0.03 -10.22
CA LYS A 137 20.59 0.49 -9.95
C LYS A 137 19.81 -0.51 -9.09
N ARG A 138 19.97 -1.82 -9.37
CA ARG A 138 19.36 -2.89 -8.59
C ARG A 138 19.79 -2.84 -7.13
N ASN A 139 21.10 -2.79 -6.90
CA ASN A 139 21.68 -2.72 -5.56
C ASN A 139 21.28 -1.43 -4.83
N TRP A 140 21.20 -0.32 -5.55
CA TRP A 140 20.71 0.95 -5.01
C TRP A 140 19.25 0.80 -4.53
N ALA A 141 18.35 0.28 -5.36
CA ALA A 141 16.94 0.10 -5.00
C ALA A 141 16.77 -0.81 -3.78
N MET A 142 17.47 -1.95 -3.76
CA MET A 142 17.46 -2.86 -2.62
C MET A 142 18.02 -2.21 -1.36
N GLY A 143 19.13 -1.48 -1.46
CA GLY A 143 19.73 -0.75 -0.34
C GLY A 143 18.76 0.28 0.26
N GLN A 144 18.07 1.05 -0.58
CA GLN A 144 17.05 2.00 -0.15
C GLN A 144 15.88 1.30 0.55
N ALA A 145 15.41 0.17 0.01
CA ALA A 145 14.32 -0.59 0.60
C ALA A 145 14.70 -1.21 1.96
N TYR A 146 15.92 -1.77 2.09
CA TYR A 146 16.41 -2.25 3.39
C TYR A 146 16.50 -1.13 4.42
N PHE A 147 17.06 0.02 4.03
CA PHE A 147 17.15 1.17 4.92
C PHE A 147 15.76 1.65 5.38
N ALA A 148 14.86 1.87 4.45
CA ALA A 148 13.52 2.38 4.75
C ALA A 148 12.73 1.41 5.64
N ARG A 149 12.80 0.09 5.38
CA ARG A 149 12.19 -0.94 6.21
C ARG A 149 12.77 -0.93 7.63
N ALA A 150 14.09 -0.88 7.75
CA ALA A 150 14.75 -0.81 9.06
C ALA A 150 14.37 0.46 9.81
N TYR A 151 14.26 1.59 9.14
CA TYR A 151 13.86 2.86 9.71
C TYR A 151 12.40 2.84 10.21
N ALA A 152 11.49 2.27 9.44
CA ALA A 152 10.10 2.09 9.85
C ALA A 152 9.97 1.20 11.08
N TYR A 153 10.69 0.06 11.12
CA TYR A 153 10.71 -0.82 12.29
C TYR A 153 11.38 -0.20 13.50
N PHE A 154 12.43 0.60 13.32
CA PHE A 154 13.03 1.35 14.41
C PHE A 154 12.01 2.25 15.11
N TRP A 155 11.22 3.00 14.36
CA TRP A 155 10.16 3.82 14.92
C TRP A 155 9.04 3.00 15.54
N ALA A 156 8.61 1.94 14.87
CA ALA A 156 7.58 1.06 15.39
C ALA A 156 7.98 0.45 16.75
N ALA A 157 9.17 -0.14 16.84
CA ALA A 157 9.68 -0.74 18.06
C ALA A 157 9.90 0.28 19.17
N ARG A 158 10.40 1.48 18.82
CA ARG A 158 10.63 2.56 19.78
C ARG A 158 9.35 3.06 20.44
N LEU A 159 8.23 3.10 19.71
CA LEU A 159 6.98 3.70 20.16
C LEU A 159 6.00 2.69 20.75
N TRP A 160 5.97 1.47 20.24
CA TRP A 160 5.01 0.44 20.64
C TRP A 160 5.64 -0.82 21.26
N GLY A 161 6.97 -0.93 21.24
CA GLY A 161 7.65 -2.13 21.74
C GLY A 161 7.62 -3.26 20.76
N ASP A 162 7.12 -4.40 21.17
CA ASP A 162 7.02 -5.59 20.30
C ASP A 162 5.95 -5.38 19.23
N VAL A 163 6.35 -5.49 17.97
CA VAL A 163 5.50 -5.30 16.79
C VAL A 163 5.64 -6.48 15.84
N PRO A 164 4.60 -6.82 15.05
CA PRO A 164 4.66 -7.90 14.07
C PRO A 164 5.79 -7.68 13.05
N LEU A 165 6.62 -8.71 12.83
CA LEU A 165 7.71 -8.66 11.86
C LEU A 165 7.24 -9.23 10.51
N LEU A 166 6.91 -8.35 9.56
CA LEU A 166 6.49 -8.70 8.21
C LEU A 166 7.66 -8.48 7.24
N LEU A 167 8.13 -9.55 6.61
CA LEU A 167 9.27 -9.53 5.68
C LEU A 167 8.87 -9.77 4.22
N ASN A 168 7.61 -10.12 3.97
CA ASN A 168 7.05 -10.32 2.64
C ASN A 168 5.97 -9.27 2.37
N PRO A 169 5.78 -8.85 1.10
CA PRO A 169 4.68 -7.98 0.73
C PRO A 169 3.33 -8.71 0.84
N VAL A 170 2.29 -7.98 1.16
CA VAL A 170 0.91 -8.48 1.18
C VAL A 170 0.40 -8.53 -0.27
N GLU A 171 0.24 -9.71 -0.83
CA GLU A 171 -0.18 -9.93 -2.22
C GLU A 171 -1.67 -10.23 -2.38
N SER A 172 -2.26 -10.84 -1.38
CA SER A 172 -3.70 -11.08 -1.31
C SER A 172 -4.15 -11.02 0.15
N VAL A 173 -5.37 -10.53 0.36
CA VAL A 173 -6.04 -10.64 1.67
C VAL A 173 -6.82 -11.95 1.65
N ASP A 174 -6.11 -13.07 1.59
CA ASP A 174 -6.74 -14.35 1.83
C ASP A 174 -6.97 -14.47 3.35
N ALA A 175 -8.24 -14.54 3.71
CA ALA A 175 -8.71 -14.54 5.10
C ALA A 175 -8.22 -15.76 5.95
N GLU A 176 -7.36 -16.60 5.39
CA GLU A 176 -6.81 -17.79 6.04
C GLU A 176 -5.44 -17.55 6.70
N GLU A 177 -4.79 -16.39 6.50
CA GLU A 177 -3.47 -16.09 7.08
C GLU A 177 -3.50 -14.97 8.15
N CYS A 178 -4.68 -14.64 8.65
CA CYS A 178 -4.83 -13.70 9.77
C CYS A 178 -4.95 -14.41 11.12
#